data_5c21547a164db56b227b8c1d5cd646cc
#
_entry.id   5c21547a164db56b227b8c1d5cd646cc
#
_cell.length_a   1.000
_cell.length_b   1.000
_cell.length_c   1.000
_cell.angle_alpha   90.00
_cell.angle_beta   90.00
_cell.angle_gamma   90.00
#
_symmetry.space_group_name_H-M   'P 1'
#
loop_
_entity.id
_entity.type
_entity.pdbx_description
1 polymer ?
#
loop_
_entity_poly.entity_id
_entity_poly.type
_entity_poly.pdbx_seq_one_letter_code
_entity_poly.pdbx_strand_id
1 'polypeptide(L)'
;LFAGGVVLLFVDKWFKHGAIEKEEEITYKKAFFIGMYQVLAVLFPGLSRSAATIIGGMQQKLTRSLAADFSFFLAVPTMAAATLKSLYDIWKNEPALLNTQGINFLLLGSSIAFVVALLAIKFFIRFLQQNGFRIFGWYRIVLGAVLILLILTNKL
;
A
#
# COMPACT_ATOMS: atom_id res chain seq x y z
N LEU A 1 -4.06 10.31 8.88
CA LEU A 1 -2.98 9.51 9.47
C LEU A 1 -3.38 8.98 10.84
N PHE A 2 -3.71 9.86 11.79
CA PHE A 2 -4.06 9.51 13.18
C PHE A 2 -5.23 8.53 13.25
N ALA A 3 -6.38 8.85 12.66
CA ALA A 3 -7.56 7.99 12.65
C ALA A 3 -7.27 6.59 12.04
N GLY A 4 -6.52 6.55 10.93
CA GLY A 4 -6.10 5.28 10.33
C GLY A 4 -5.17 4.46 11.24
N GLY A 5 -4.34 5.12 12.07
CA GLY A 5 -3.53 4.46 13.09
C GLY A 5 -4.38 3.80 14.17
N VAL A 6 -5.42 4.49 14.66
CA VAL A 6 -6.37 3.94 15.64
C VAL A 6 -7.07 2.70 15.08
N VAL A 7 -7.55 2.75 13.84
CA VAL A 7 -8.18 1.58 13.19
C VAL A 7 -7.22 0.39 13.16
N LEU A 8 -5.95 0.60 12.79
CA LEU A 8 -4.95 -0.48 12.72
C LEU A 8 -4.67 -1.16 14.07
N LEU A 9 -4.85 -0.47 15.20
CA LEU A 9 -4.70 -1.10 16.53
C LEU A 9 -5.74 -2.18 16.79
N PHE A 10 -6.93 -2.07 16.20
CA PHE A 10 -8.05 -2.97 16.43
C PHE A 10 -8.23 -4.02 15.33
N VAL A 11 -7.66 -3.82 14.15
CA VAL A 11 -7.79 -4.74 13.00
C VAL A 11 -7.46 -6.18 13.38
N ASP A 12 -6.36 -6.41 14.09
CA ASP A 12 -5.95 -7.75 14.52
C ASP A 12 -6.93 -8.41 15.50
N LYS A 13 -7.71 -7.61 16.24
CA LYS A 13 -8.74 -8.11 17.15
C LYS A 13 -10.04 -8.41 16.40
N TRP A 14 -10.39 -7.59 15.42
CA TRP A 14 -11.63 -7.72 14.64
C TRP A 14 -11.59 -8.92 13.68
N PHE A 15 -10.42 -9.21 13.13
CA PHE A 15 -10.23 -10.23 12.09
C PHE A 15 -9.25 -11.34 12.54
N LYS A 16 -9.49 -11.92 13.72
CA LYS A 16 -8.60 -12.92 14.34
C LYS A 16 -8.47 -14.24 13.55
N HIS A 17 -9.47 -14.62 12.76
CA HIS A 17 -9.56 -15.93 12.13
C HIS A 17 -9.75 -15.79 10.62
N GLY A 18 -8.66 -15.64 9.88
CA GLY A 18 -8.66 -15.87 8.44
C GLY A 18 -8.81 -17.38 8.19
N ALA A 19 -9.81 -17.76 7.40
CA ALA A 19 -10.07 -19.16 7.05
C ALA A 19 -9.46 -19.54 5.70
N ILE A 20 -9.09 -18.55 4.88
CA ILE A 20 -8.55 -18.72 3.53
C ILE A 20 -7.05 -18.52 3.58
N GLU A 21 -6.30 -19.57 3.29
CA GLU A 21 -4.85 -19.58 3.31
C GLU A 21 -4.22 -19.65 1.92
N LYS A 22 -5.00 -20.12 0.92
CA LYS A 22 -4.50 -20.34 -0.44
C LYS A 22 -5.16 -19.39 -1.43
N GLU A 23 -4.39 -18.95 -2.42
CA GLU A 23 -4.85 -18.04 -3.47
C GLU A 23 -5.99 -18.64 -4.30
N GLU A 24 -5.98 -19.97 -4.53
CA GLU A 24 -6.99 -20.67 -5.32
C GLU A 24 -8.40 -20.61 -4.71
N GLU A 25 -8.49 -20.35 -3.41
CA GLU A 25 -9.76 -20.21 -2.68
C GLU A 25 -10.36 -18.79 -2.78
N ILE A 26 -9.61 -17.86 -3.39
CA ILE A 26 -10.07 -16.48 -3.58
C ILE A 26 -11.00 -16.44 -4.79
N THR A 27 -12.30 -16.36 -4.54
CA THR A 27 -13.29 -16.21 -5.61
C THR A 27 -13.21 -14.81 -6.25
N TYR A 28 -13.62 -14.69 -7.52
CA TYR A 28 -13.71 -13.40 -8.22
C TYR A 28 -14.55 -12.36 -7.45
N LYS A 29 -15.60 -12.80 -6.78
CA LYS A 29 -16.44 -11.93 -5.93
C LYS A 29 -15.63 -11.33 -4.79
N LYS A 30 -14.83 -12.14 -4.08
CA LYS A 30 -13.96 -11.65 -3.00
C LYS A 30 -12.89 -10.69 -3.53
N ALA A 31 -12.23 -11.05 -4.65
CA ALA A 31 -11.24 -10.20 -5.30
C ALA A 31 -11.83 -8.84 -5.68
N PHE A 32 -13.05 -8.80 -6.23
CA PHE A 32 -13.77 -7.58 -6.54
C PHE A 32 -14.00 -6.71 -5.27
N PHE A 33 -14.50 -7.31 -4.19
CA PHE A 33 -14.71 -6.56 -2.94
C PHE A 33 -13.40 -6.03 -2.37
N ILE A 34 -12.31 -6.80 -2.41
CA ILE A 34 -10.99 -6.31 -1.97
C ILE A 34 -10.55 -5.12 -2.84
N GLY A 35 -10.77 -5.20 -4.16
CA GLY A 35 -10.51 -4.08 -5.08
C GLY A 35 -11.31 -2.83 -4.75
N MET A 36 -12.57 -2.97 -4.32
CA MET A 36 -13.40 -1.84 -3.89
C MET A 36 -12.82 -1.09 -2.68
N TYR A 37 -12.13 -1.78 -1.76
CA TYR A 37 -11.42 -1.14 -0.66
C TYR A 37 -10.29 -0.21 -1.14
N GLN A 38 -9.71 -0.46 -2.31
CA GLN A 38 -8.72 0.44 -2.89
C GLN A 38 -9.32 1.81 -3.26
N VAL A 39 -10.59 1.83 -3.68
CA VAL A 39 -11.30 3.08 -4.00
C VAL A 39 -11.42 3.98 -2.77
N LEU A 40 -11.59 3.40 -1.58
CA LEU A 40 -11.63 4.17 -0.32
C LEU A 40 -10.33 4.95 -0.08
N ALA A 41 -9.19 4.40 -0.48
CA ALA A 41 -7.90 5.10 -0.35
C ALA A 41 -7.77 6.30 -1.29
N VAL A 42 -8.51 6.31 -2.41
CA VAL A 42 -8.59 7.46 -3.32
C VAL A 42 -9.52 8.53 -2.75
N LEU A 43 -10.65 8.13 -2.17
CA LEU A 43 -11.65 9.04 -1.61
C LEU A 43 -11.20 9.71 -0.31
N PHE A 44 -10.39 9.01 0.49
CA PHE A 44 -9.93 9.50 1.80
C PHE A 44 -8.42 9.74 1.79
N PRO A 45 -7.96 10.97 1.57
CA PRO A 45 -6.53 11.31 1.62
C PRO A 45 -5.90 10.90 2.96
N GLY A 46 -4.73 10.25 2.91
CA GLY A 46 -4.06 9.74 4.11
C GLY A 46 -4.47 8.33 4.52
N LEU A 47 -5.51 7.75 3.92
CA LEU A 47 -5.77 6.32 4.05
C LEU A 47 -4.74 5.55 3.20
N SER A 48 -3.96 4.68 3.85
CA SER A 48 -2.99 3.85 3.12
C SER A 48 -3.74 2.88 2.20
N ARG A 49 -3.42 2.90 0.89
CA ARG A 49 -4.00 1.98 -0.09
C ARG A 49 -3.81 0.52 0.31
N SER A 50 -2.58 0.13 0.65
CA SER A 50 -2.28 -1.23 1.08
C SER A 50 -2.99 -1.60 2.39
N ALA A 51 -3.07 -0.69 3.36
CA ALA A 51 -3.83 -0.95 4.57
C ALA A 51 -5.32 -1.20 4.27
N ALA A 52 -5.93 -0.40 3.41
CA ALA A 52 -7.34 -0.57 3.02
C ALA A 52 -7.57 -1.94 2.36
N THR A 53 -6.76 -2.31 1.37
CA THR A 53 -6.90 -3.58 0.65
C THR A 53 -6.57 -4.80 1.52
N ILE A 54 -5.59 -4.71 2.42
CA ILE A 54 -5.29 -5.80 3.37
C ILE A 54 -6.45 -5.98 4.35
N ILE A 55 -7.00 -4.90 4.91
CA ILE A 55 -8.20 -4.96 5.78
C ILE A 55 -9.38 -5.54 5.02
N GLY A 56 -9.60 -5.11 3.76
CA GLY A 56 -10.62 -5.68 2.87
C GLY A 56 -10.44 -7.19 2.65
N GLY A 57 -9.20 -7.65 2.46
CA GLY A 57 -8.87 -9.07 2.36
C GLY A 57 -9.19 -9.84 3.65
N MET A 58 -8.78 -9.32 4.80
CA MET A 58 -9.08 -9.93 6.08
C MET A 58 -10.59 -9.97 6.38
N GLN A 59 -11.35 -8.96 5.96
CA GLN A 59 -12.82 -8.96 6.05
C GLN A 59 -13.44 -10.05 5.17
N GLN A 60 -12.83 -10.38 4.03
CA GLN A 60 -13.22 -11.50 3.17
C GLN A 60 -12.70 -12.86 3.68
N LYS A 61 -12.22 -12.92 4.93
CA LYS A 61 -11.68 -14.09 5.63
C LYS A 61 -10.35 -14.61 5.09
N LEU A 62 -9.58 -13.82 4.36
CA LEU A 62 -8.20 -14.15 4.03
C LEU A 62 -7.34 -14.08 5.31
N THR A 63 -6.36 -14.96 5.40
CA THR A 63 -5.30 -14.81 6.43
C THR A 63 -4.55 -13.50 6.21
N ARG A 64 -3.91 -12.99 7.25
CA ARG A 64 -3.13 -11.74 7.20
C ARG A 64 -2.06 -11.77 6.11
N SER A 65 -1.35 -12.89 5.99
CA SER A 65 -0.33 -13.09 4.97
C SER A 65 -0.93 -13.02 3.57
N LEU A 66 -1.94 -13.83 3.30
CA LEU A 66 -2.59 -13.89 2.00
C LEU A 66 -3.24 -12.56 1.61
N ALA A 67 -3.82 -11.83 2.57
CA ALA A 67 -4.36 -10.50 2.32
C ALA A 67 -3.26 -9.48 1.96
N ALA A 68 -2.08 -9.58 2.57
CA ALA A 68 -0.93 -8.75 2.23
C ALA A 68 -0.40 -9.09 0.83
N ASP A 69 -0.19 -10.38 0.53
CA ASP A 69 0.24 -10.85 -0.79
C ASP A 69 -0.73 -10.38 -1.87
N PHE A 70 -2.03 -10.61 -1.69
CA PHE A 70 -3.06 -10.13 -2.62
C PHE A 70 -3.04 -8.62 -2.83
N SER A 71 -2.83 -7.85 -1.76
CA SER A 71 -2.70 -6.39 -1.84
C SER A 71 -1.51 -5.95 -2.69
N PHE A 72 -0.37 -6.64 -2.61
CA PHE A 72 0.79 -6.37 -3.45
C PHE A 72 0.53 -6.76 -4.91
N PHE A 73 -0.07 -7.92 -5.17
CA PHE A 73 -0.46 -8.31 -6.54
C PHE A 73 -1.44 -7.31 -7.16
N LEU A 74 -2.42 -6.84 -6.41
CA LEU A 74 -3.37 -5.81 -6.86
C LEU A 74 -2.67 -4.47 -7.15
N ALA A 75 -1.54 -4.20 -6.47
CA ALA A 75 -0.73 -3.01 -6.72
C ALA A 75 -0.10 -3.00 -8.12
N VAL A 76 0.31 -4.16 -8.64
CA VAL A 76 1.03 -4.26 -9.91
C VAL A 76 0.28 -3.61 -11.08
N PRO A 77 -0.95 -4.00 -11.42
CA PRO A 77 -1.68 -3.39 -12.54
C PRO A 77 -1.97 -1.90 -12.31
N THR A 78 -2.27 -1.49 -11.08
CA THR A 78 -2.57 -0.09 -10.77
C THR A 78 -1.34 0.81 -10.87
N MET A 79 -0.19 0.33 -10.39
CA MET A 79 1.08 1.08 -10.50
C MET A 79 1.59 1.08 -11.93
N ALA A 80 1.42 -0.02 -12.69
CA ALA A 80 1.75 -0.07 -14.11
C ALA A 80 0.95 0.98 -14.91
N ALA A 81 -0.37 1.04 -14.69
CA ALA A 81 -1.22 2.04 -15.35
C ALA A 81 -0.80 3.49 -14.99
N ALA A 82 -0.50 3.75 -13.71
CA ALA A 82 -0.02 5.06 -13.26
C ALA A 82 1.33 5.43 -13.92
N THR A 83 2.26 4.48 -14.00
CA THR A 83 3.57 4.68 -14.63
C THR A 83 3.42 4.96 -16.13
N LEU A 84 2.59 4.18 -16.83
CA LEU A 84 2.33 4.40 -18.27
C LEU A 84 1.70 5.76 -18.52
N LYS A 85 0.74 6.17 -17.67
CA LYS A 85 0.15 7.50 -17.74
C LYS A 85 1.21 8.59 -17.53
N SER A 86 2.05 8.48 -16.52
CA SER A 86 3.11 9.45 -16.24
C SER A 86 4.11 9.55 -17.38
N LEU A 87 4.52 8.43 -17.98
CA LEU A 87 5.39 8.41 -19.16
C LEU A 87 4.73 9.09 -20.37
N TYR A 88 3.44 8.83 -20.60
CA TYR A 88 2.69 9.50 -21.66
C TYR A 88 2.61 11.02 -21.42
N ASP A 89 2.36 11.46 -20.19
CA ASP A 89 2.28 12.88 -19.85
C ASP A 89 3.64 13.57 -20.05
N ILE A 90 4.77 12.93 -19.67
CA ILE A 90 6.12 13.43 -19.92
C ILE A 90 6.39 13.49 -21.43
N TRP A 91 6.08 12.44 -22.16
CA TRP A 91 6.29 12.42 -23.62
C TRP A 91 5.53 13.54 -24.33
N LYS A 92 4.33 13.86 -23.87
CA LYS A 92 3.48 14.89 -24.46
C LYS A 92 3.89 16.30 -24.08
N ASN A 93 4.19 16.53 -22.80
CA ASN A 93 4.35 17.88 -22.26
C ASN A 93 5.82 18.30 -22.11
N GLU A 94 6.72 17.35 -21.88
CA GLU A 94 8.14 17.59 -21.59
C GLU A 94 9.06 16.59 -22.30
N PRO A 95 8.98 16.46 -23.64
CA PRO A 95 9.73 15.44 -24.39
C PRO A 95 11.25 15.59 -24.24
N ALA A 96 11.74 16.78 -23.90
CA ALA A 96 13.16 17.03 -23.66
C ALA A 96 13.74 16.23 -22.48
N LEU A 97 12.89 15.79 -21.52
CA LEU A 97 13.31 14.93 -20.42
C LEU A 97 13.58 13.48 -20.86
N LEU A 98 13.03 13.05 -21.99
CA LEU A 98 13.24 11.71 -22.57
C LEU A 98 14.46 11.65 -23.49
N ASN A 99 15.48 12.44 -23.21
CA ASN A 99 16.78 12.32 -23.88
C ASN A 99 17.55 11.08 -23.38
N THR A 100 18.65 10.75 -24.01
CA THR A 100 19.47 9.58 -23.66
C THR A 100 19.87 9.57 -22.19
N GLN A 101 20.20 10.74 -21.62
CA GLN A 101 20.59 10.87 -20.22
C GLN A 101 19.39 10.62 -19.30
N GLY A 102 18.23 11.18 -19.58
CA GLY A 102 16.99 10.98 -18.81
C GLY A 102 16.54 9.52 -18.83
N ILE A 103 16.60 8.85 -19.99
CA ILE A 103 16.30 7.43 -20.11
C ILE A 103 17.28 6.58 -19.28
N ASN A 104 18.58 6.88 -19.31
CA ASN A 104 19.56 6.15 -18.51
C ASN A 104 19.30 6.31 -17.01
N PHE A 105 18.97 7.52 -16.54
CA PHE A 105 18.58 7.73 -15.13
C PHE A 105 17.30 7.00 -14.77
N LEU A 106 16.30 6.98 -15.65
CA LEU A 106 15.06 6.26 -15.43
C LEU A 106 15.29 4.74 -15.31
N LEU A 107 16.10 4.17 -16.20
CA LEU A 107 16.44 2.74 -16.18
C LEU A 107 17.25 2.37 -14.92
N LEU A 108 18.26 3.16 -14.59
CA LEU A 108 19.08 2.92 -13.41
C LEU A 108 18.24 3.03 -12.13
N GLY A 109 17.47 4.11 -11.99
CA GLY A 109 16.59 4.34 -10.84
C GLY A 109 15.53 3.24 -10.69
N SER A 110 14.89 2.83 -11.80
CA SER A 110 13.91 1.76 -11.80
C SER A 110 14.52 0.40 -11.42
N SER A 111 15.73 0.10 -11.89
CA SER A 111 16.44 -1.14 -11.56
C SER A 111 16.78 -1.21 -10.07
N ILE A 112 17.32 -0.13 -9.51
CA ILE A 112 17.61 -0.04 -8.07
C ILE A 112 16.32 -0.15 -7.26
N ALA A 113 15.29 0.61 -7.63
CA ALA A 113 14.00 0.60 -6.96
C ALA A 113 13.36 -0.81 -6.98
N PHE A 114 13.47 -1.54 -8.09
CA PHE A 114 12.97 -2.91 -8.20
C PHE A 114 13.64 -3.85 -7.20
N VAL A 115 14.97 -3.83 -7.12
CA VAL A 115 15.73 -4.68 -6.17
C VAL A 115 15.36 -4.34 -4.72
N VAL A 116 15.35 -3.04 -4.39
CA VAL A 116 14.99 -2.59 -3.04
C VAL A 116 13.55 -2.96 -2.69
N ALA A 117 12.61 -2.83 -3.64
CA ALA A 117 11.21 -3.19 -3.43
C ALA A 117 11.03 -4.68 -3.16
N LEU A 118 11.71 -5.57 -3.89
CA LEU A 118 11.67 -7.01 -3.64
C LEU A 118 12.11 -7.36 -2.21
N LEU A 119 13.22 -6.77 -1.77
CA LEU A 119 13.73 -6.98 -0.41
C LEU A 119 12.77 -6.42 0.65
N ALA A 120 12.24 -5.20 0.41
CA ALA A 120 11.31 -4.54 1.31
C ALA A 120 9.99 -5.31 1.45
N ILE A 121 9.41 -5.82 0.35
CA ILE A 121 8.18 -6.62 0.38
C ILE A 121 8.39 -7.90 1.16
N LYS A 122 9.48 -8.63 0.88
CA LYS A 122 9.82 -9.87 1.60
C LYS A 122 9.97 -9.64 3.10
N PHE A 123 10.68 -8.57 3.49
CA PHE A 123 10.84 -8.18 4.88
C PHE A 123 9.51 -7.78 5.51
N PHE A 124 8.71 -6.96 4.82
CA PHE A 124 7.42 -6.46 5.31
C PHE A 124 6.43 -7.59 5.58
N ILE A 125 6.28 -8.55 4.65
CA ILE A 125 5.37 -9.68 4.81
C ILE A 125 5.77 -10.51 6.03
N ARG A 126 7.07 -10.86 6.15
CA ARG A 126 7.59 -11.59 7.31
C ARG A 126 7.35 -10.84 8.63
N PHE A 127 7.62 -9.54 8.63
CA PHE A 127 7.40 -8.69 9.80
C PHE A 127 5.92 -8.63 10.19
N LEU A 128 5.02 -8.49 9.22
CA LEU A 128 3.58 -8.44 9.42
C LEU A 128 3.03 -9.77 9.97
N GLN A 129 3.57 -10.90 9.51
CA GLN A 129 3.20 -12.22 10.03
C GLN A 129 3.54 -12.35 11.52
N GLN A 130 4.70 -11.86 11.93
CA GLN A 130 5.20 -11.99 13.31
C GLN A 130 4.56 -10.97 14.28
N ASN A 131 4.43 -9.71 13.86
CA ASN A 131 4.12 -8.59 14.76
C ASN A 131 2.70 -8.02 14.58
N GLY A 132 1.98 -8.38 13.50
CA GLY A 132 0.66 -7.83 13.19
C GLY A 132 0.67 -6.34 12.84
N PHE A 133 -0.51 -5.72 12.88
CA PHE A 133 -0.70 -4.32 12.52
C PHE A 133 -0.46 -3.33 13.66
N ARG A 134 -0.36 -3.78 14.92
CA ARG A 134 -0.29 -2.88 16.09
C ARG A 134 0.88 -1.91 16.05
N ILE A 135 2.06 -2.37 15.62
CA ILE A 135 3.26 -1.53 15.53
C ILE A 135 3.04 -0.39 14.53
N PHE A 136 2.46 -0.71 13.37
CA PHE A 136 2.12 0.30 12.36
C PHE A 136 1.04 1.27 12.85
N GLY A 137 0.08 0.78 13.65
CA GLY A 137 -0.93 1.61 14.30
C GLY A 137 -0.30 2.66 15.21
N TRP A 138 0.57 2.24 16.12
CA TRP A 138 1.29 3.14 17.02
C TRP A 138 2.17 4.14 16.28
N TYR A 139 2.95 3.69 15.30
CA TYR A 139 3.76 4.58 14.47
C TYR A 139 2.92 5.69 13.82
N ARG A 140 1.77 5.34 13.25
CA ARG A 140 0.87 6.31 12.60
C ARG A 140 0.22 7.28 13.59
N ILE A 141 -0.11 6.82 14.79
CA ILE A 141 -0.68 7.68 15.85
C ILE A 141 0.36 8.70 16.30
N VAL A 142 1.56 8.25 16.63
CA VAL A 142 2.65 9.14 17.08
C VAL A 142 2.98 10.15 16.00
N LEU A 143 3.21 9.70 14.76
CA LEU A 143 3.52 10.58 13.65
C LEU A 143 2.37 11.57 13.37
N GLY A 144 1.12 11.10 13.40
CA GLY A 144 -0.05 11.94 13.22
C GLY A 144 -0.21 12.99 14.31
N ALA A 145 0.05 12.62 15.57
CA ALA A 145 0.04 13.55 16.69
C ALA A 145 1.13 14.64 16.56
N VAL A 146 2.35 14.24 16.19
CA VAL A 146 3.47 15.18 15.95
C VAL A 146 3.12 16.16 14.83
N LEU A 147 2.57 15.67 13.71
CA LEU A 147 2.19 16.55 12.60
C LEU A 147 1.08 17.54 13.00
N ILE A 148 0.07 17.08 13.73
CA ILE A 148 -0.98 17.97 14.26
C ILE A 148 -0.38 19.05 15.16
N LEU A 149 0.53 18.68 16.04
CA LEU A 149 1.19 19.63 16.94
C LEU A 149 2.04 20.66 16.19
N LEU A 150 2.76 20.23 15.15
CA LEU A 150 3.56 21.14 14.30
C LEU A 150 2.66 22.12 13.53
N ILE A 151 1.53 21.67 13.01
CA ILE A 151 0.55 22.54 12.34
C ILE A 151 -0.04 23.55 13.33
N LEU A 152 -0.43 23.12 14.54
CA LEU A 152 -1.01 23.99 15.56
C LEU A 152 0.01 25.02 16.09
N THR A 153 1.30 24.72 16.04
CA THR A 153 2.39 25.64 16.45
C THR A 153 2.92 26.49 15.30
N ASN A 154 2.28 26.49 14.12
CA ASN A 154 2.74 27.20 12.92
C ASN A 154 4.21 26.93 12.55
N LYS A 155 4.70 25.72 12.76
CA LYS A 155 6.06 25.29 12.44
C LYS A 155 6.14 24.40 11.19
N LEU A 156 5.04 24.28 10.45
CA LEU A 156 4.96 23.63 9.16
C LEU A 156 4.50 24.60 8.10
#